data_4cb3b062cc51ddd38d17e90484fc388a
#
_entry.id   4cb3b062cc51ddd38d17e90484fc388a
#
_cell.length_a   1.000
_cell.length_b   1.000
_cell.length_c   1.000
_cell.angle_alpha   90.00
_cell.angle_beta   90.00
_cell.angle_gamma   90.00
#
_symmetry.space_group_name_H-M   'P 1'
#
loop_
_entity.id
_entity.type
_entity.pdbx_description
1 polymer ?
#
loop_
_entity_poly.entity_id
_entity_poly.type
_entity_poly.pdbx_seq_one_letter_code
_entity_poly.pdbx_strand_id
1 'polypeptide(L)'
;MSTSEMKDWNNPVFDHFLLYCDDLNEAIDKIENLTGVKPVIGGKHVGKGTHNAVVSLASSNGDGSTNFPPIYLELIAKDPDQTEFKNKEPTFSFTKHSSLKGKILHWAAVTPQNQLLDWVDEVNGNAAWISRGWPELKEPFQMERKTPDNQTINWTLSLPASRRPLPGNGLLPFLLDWQNTIDQGNHPGQTSPKGIVLKSVTLRHPKFWENVKTALDNLGLLSPETNGGVNVIVEQSPLEAPEIILTLTTPKGEVEISQY
;
A
#
# COMPACT_ATOMS: atom_id res chain seq x y z
N MET A 1 31.08 0.74 -4.39
CA MET A 1 29.82 -0.02 -4.43
C MET A 1 29.06 0.49 -5.62
N SER A 2 28.77 -0.37 -6.58
CA SER A 2 28.05 0.00 -7.80
C SER A 2 26.63 0.43 -7.42
N THR A 3 26.26 1.67 -7.67
CA THR A 3 24.86 2.09 -7.73
C THR A 3 24.25 1.32 -8.91
N SER A 4 23.50 0.27 -8.63
CA SER A 4 22.66 -0.33 -9.65
C SER A 4 21.69 0.76 -10.07
N GLU A 5 21.87 1.28 -11.29
CA GLU A 5 20.87 2.14 -11.90
C GLU A 5 19.55 1.37 -11.86
N MET A 6 18.56 1.88 -11.09
CA MET A 6 17.21 1.37 -11.18
C MET A 6 16.76 1.57 -12.64
N LYS A 7 16.30 0.50 -13.28
CA LYS A 7 15.74 0.63 -14.63
C LYS A 7 14.53 1.54 -14.57
N ASP A 8 14.44 2.45 -15.54
CA ASP A 8 13.23 3.25 -15.75
C ASP A 8 12.05 2.32 -15.99
N TRP A 9 11.13 2.25 -15.02
CA TRP A 9 9.83 1.62 -15.23
C TRP A 9 8.86 2.68 -15.75
N ASN A 10 7.94 2.27 -16.64
CA ASN A 10 7.06 3.20 -17.34
C ASN A 10 5.63 3.22 -16.80
N ASN A 11 5.29 2.31 -15.90
CA ASN A 11 3.94 2.17 -15.32
C ASN A 11 4.01 2.26 -13.80
N PRO A 12 2.90 2.59 -13.12
CA PRO A 12 2.82 2.42 -11.68
C PRO A 12 3.12 0.99 -11.26
N VAL A 13 3.77 0.81 -10.11
CA VAL A 13 4.08 -0.50 -9.55
C VAL A 13 3.59 -0.59 -8.11
N PHE A 14 3.43 -1.80 -7.58
CA PHE A 14 3.04 -1.99 -6.17
C PHE A 14 4.05 -1.35 -5.23
N ASP A 15 3.56 -0.60 -4.25
CA ASP A 15 4.38 0.04 -3.22
C ASP A 15 4.09 -0.55 -1.84
N HIS A 16 2.89 -0.38 -1.32
CA HIS A 16 2.55 -0.92 -0.01
C HIS A 16 1.07 -1.25 0.15
N PHE A 17 0.81 -2.13 1.11
CA PHE A 17 -0.54 -2.49 1.55
C PHE A 17 -0.76 -1.95 2.96
N LEU A 18 -1.94 -1.34 3.18
CA LEU A 18 -2.31 -0.75 4.46
C LEU A 18 -3.20 -1.71 5.24
N LEU A 19 -2.70 -2.14 6.38
CA LEU A 19 -3.44 -2.92 7.35
C LEU A 19 -3.77 -2.03 8.55
N TYR A 20 -5.07 -1.76 8.74
CA TYR A 20 -5.51 -0.93 9.85
C TYR A 20 -5.56 -1.72 11.15
N CYS A 21 -5.08 -1.11 12.23
CA CYS A 21 -5.12 -1.66 13.58
C CYS A 21 -5.51 -0.60 14.61
N ASP A 22 -6.12 -1.03 15.72
CA ASP A 22 -6.44 -0.15 16.85
C ASP A 22 -5.22 0.07 17.74
N ASP A 23 -4.44 -0.99 17.95
CA ASP A 23 -3.21 -0.97 18.72
C ASP A 23 -2.05 -1.44 17.83
N LEU A 24 -1.04 -0.59 17.69
CA LEU A 24 0.09 -0.87 16.82
C LEU A 24 0.99 -1.99 17.36
N ASN A 25 1.18 -2.05 18.69
CA ASN A 25 2.04 -3.06 19.31
C ASN A 25 1.38 -4.45 19.21
N GLU A 26 0.07 -4.52 19.46
CA GLU A 26 -0.70 -5.77 19.29
C GLU A 26 -0.60 -6.27 17.84
N ALA A 27 -0.70 -5.36 16.87
CA ALA A 27 -0.58 -5.71 15.45
C ALA A 27 0.84 -6.20 15.09
N ILE A 28 1.88 -5.54 15.59
CA ILE A 28 3.28 -5.97 15.43
C ILE A 28 3.46 -7.40 15.94
N ASP A 29 3.01 -7.69 17.15
CA ASP A 29 3.15 -9.02 17.75
C ASP A 29 2.36 -10.09 16.98
N LYS A 30 1.17 -9.76 16.47
CA LYS A 30 0.38 -10.67 15.63
C LYS A 30 1.06 -11.01 14.31
N ILE A 31 1.61 -10.00 13.62
CA ILE A 31 2.35 -10.22 12.37
C ILE A 31 3.63 -11.01 12.63
N GLU A 32 4.37 -10.71 13.69
CA GLU A 32 5.54 -11.49 14.11
C GLU A 32 5.17 -12.94 14.39
N ASN A 33 4.09 -13.18 15.14
CA ASN A 33 3.60 -14.51 15.45
C ASN A 33 3.17 -15.29 14.20
N LEU A 34 2.57 -14.62 13.24
CA LEU A 34 2.12 -15.23 12.00
C LEU A 34 3.28 -15.54 11.04
N THR A 35 4.21 -14.60 10.89
CA THR A 35 5.23 -14.65 9.83
C THR A 35 6.62 -15.06 10.31
N GLY A 36 6.92 -14.88 11.61
CA GLY A 36 8.28 -15.01 12.16
C GLY A 36 9.16 -13.80 11.91
N VAL A 37 8.63 -12.72 11.32
CA VAL A 37 9.35 -11.46 11.10
C VAL A 37 8.64 -10.33 11.84
N LYS A 38 9.38 -9.63 12.71
CA LYS A 38 8.83 -8.54 13.51
C LYS A 38 8.83 -7.24 12.73
N PRO A 39 7.64 -6.61 12.47
CA PRO A 39 7.58 -5.26 11.94
C PRO A 39 8.27 -4.26 12.88
N VAL A 40 8.86 -3.22 12.34
CA VAL A 40 9.49 -2.14 13.13
C VAL A 40 8.65 -0.87 13.07
N ILE A 41 8.71 -0.07 14.13
CA ILE A 41 8.08 1.25 14.15
C ILE A 41 8.64 2.08 13.00
N GLY A 42 7.77 2.52 12.12
CA GLY A 42 8.13 3.36 10.98
C GLY A 42 8.18 4.84 11.33
N GLY A 43 7.25 5.31 12.15
CA GLY A 43 7.22 6.69 12.62
C GLY A 43 5.82 7.28 12.77
N LYS A 44 5.78 8.61 12.91
CA LYS A 44 4.55 9.38 13.11
C LYS A 44 4.25 10.25 11.90
N HIS A 45 3.00 10.22 11.43
CA HIS A 45 2.49 11.15 10.44
C HIS A 45 2.07 12.43 11.16
N VAL A 46 3.02 13.36 11.30
CA VAL A 46 2.84 14.60 12.09
C VAL A 46 1.64 15.42 11.59
N GLY A 47 0.76 15.81 12.50
CA GLY A 47 -0.45 16.57 12.16
C GLY A 47 -1.49 15.79 11.34
N LYS A 48 -1.36 14.46 11.25
CA LYS A 48 -2.32 13.59 10.56
C LYS A 48 -3.04 12.61 11.50
N GLY A 49 -2.55 12.46 12.74
CA GLY A 49 -3.17 11.66 13.79
C GLY A 49 -2.92 10.16 13.70
N THR A 50 -1.94 9.73 12.91
CA THR A 50 -1.57 8.32 12.77
C THR A 50 -0.08 8.09 12.96
N HIS A 51 0.25 6.85 13.33
CA HIS A 51 1.60 6.30 13.35
C HIS A 51 1.59 4.91 12.71
N ASN A 52 2.75 4.38 12.37
CA ASN A 52 2.84 3.11 11.67
C ASN A 52 3.99 2.23 12.13
N ALA A 53 3.88 0.94 11.77
CA ALA A 53 4.98 0.00 11.72
C ALA A 53 5.05 -0.65 10.33
N VAL A 54 6.24 -1.06 9.92
CA VAL A 54 6.50 -1.52 8.57
C VAL A 54 7.32 -2.80 8.54
N VAL A 55 7.05 -3.66 7.55
CA VAL A 55 7.84 -4.85 7.24
C VAL A 55 7.93 -5.02 5.74
N SER A 56 9.13 -5.32 5.23
CA SER A 56 9.38 -5.49 3.80
C SER A 56 8.72 -6.77 3.26
N LEU A 57 8.14 -6.65 2.08
CA LEU A 57 7.63 -7.76 1.28
C LEU A 57 8.50 -7.84 0.01
N ALA A 58 9.44 -8.77 -0.06
CA ALA A 58 10.18 -9.00 -1.31
C ALA A 58 9.21 -9.52 -2.39
N SER A 59 9.44 -9.18 -3.66
CA SER A 59 8.69 -9.83 -4.75
C SER A 59 9.19 -11.26 -4.98
N SER A 60 8.33 -12.13 -5.51
CA SER A 60 8.63 -13.57 -5.74
C SER A 60 9.72 -13.83 -6.80
N ASN A 61 10.07 -12.83 -7.61
CA ASN A 61 11.17 -12.92 -8.58
C ASN A 61 12.57 -12.80 -7.95
N GLY A 62 12.66 -13.05 -6.73
CA GLY A 62 13.54 -13.02 -5.59
C GLY A 62 15.02 -13.33 -5.72
N ASP A 63 15.75 -12.81 -6.72
CA ASP A 63 17.21 -12.77 -6.67
C ASP A 63 17.77 -11.47 -6.04
N GLY A 64 16.89 -10.62 -5.50
CA GLY A 64 17.28 -9.34 -4.90
C GLY A 64 17.64 -8.25 -5.93
N SER A 65 17.55 -8.55 -7.20
CA SER A 65 17.89 -7.65 -8.33
C SER A 65 16.67 -7.04 -8.99
N THR A 66 15.59 -6.81 -8.25
CA THR A 66 14.42 -6.15 -8.85
C THR A 66 14.75 -4.70 -9.19
N ASN A 67 14.56 -4.35 -10.46
CA ASN A 67 14.64 -2.97 -10.95
C ASN A 67 13.48 -2.09 -10.45
N PHE A 68 12.67 -2.60 -9.53
CA PHE A 68 11.47 -1.96 -8.99
C PHE A 68 11.67 -1.62 -7.51
N PRO A 69 10.97 -0.59 -7.01
CA PRO A 69 10.94 -0.28 -5.58
C PRO A 69 10.51 -1.49 -4.76
N PRO A 70 11.09 -1.71 -3.58
CA PRO A 70 10.67 -2.80 -2.71
C PRO A 70 9.30 -2.54 -2.11
N ILE A 71 8.46 -3.58 -2.09
CA ILE A 71 7.11 -3.52 -1.52
C ILE A 71 7.17 -3.68 -0.01
N TYR A 72 6.19 -3.12 0.72
CA TYR A 72 6.06 -3.33 2.17
C TYR A 72 4.61 -3.44 2.65
N LEU A 73 4.44 -4.04 3.82
CA LEU A 73 3.19 -3.99 4.58
C LEU A 73 3.31 -2.88 5.61
N GLU A 74 2.34 -1.97 5.62
CA GLU A 74 2.18 -0.90 6.59
C GLU A 74 1.06 -1.25 7.57
N LEU A 75 1.42 -1.42 8.84
CA LEU A 75 0.47 -1.45 9.94
C LEU A 75 0.22 -0.01 10.36
N ILE A 76 -1.01 0.49 10.21
CA ILE A 76 -1.36 1.87 10.51
C ILE A 76 -2.38 1.95 11.63
N ALA A 77 -2.09 2.76 12.65
CA ALA A 77 -2.95 2.98 13.81
C ALA A 77 -3.11 4.48 14.11
N LYS A 78 -4.12 4.80 14.92
CA LYS A 78 -4.25 6.13 15.51
C LYS A 78 -3.09 6.38 16.47
N ASP A 79 -2.42 7.52 16.33
CA ASP A 79 -1.31 7.90 17.22
C ASP A 79 -1.85 8.50 18.53
N PRO A 80 -1.69 7.84 19.67
CA PRO A 80 -2.16 8.34 20.96
C PRO A 80 -1.44 9.60 21.44
N ASP A 81 -0.24 9.86 20.94
CA ASP A 81 0.57 11.02 21.35
C ASP A 81 0.14 12.32 20.63
N GLN A 82 -0.57 12.21 19.49
CA GLN A 82 -1.14 13.36 18.80
C GLN A 82 -2.49 13.74 19.43
N THR A 83 -2.43 14.42 20.58
CA THR A 83 -3.58 14.73 21.43
C THR A 83 -4.66 15.60 20.76
N GLU A 84 -4.31 16.36 19.73
CA GLU A 84 -5.24 17.12 18.91
C GLU A 84 -6.24 16.23 18.14
N PHE A 85 -5.92 14.94 17.97
CA PHE A 85 -6.79 13.95 17.38
C PHE A 85 -7.54 13.08 18.40
N LYS A 86 -7.40 13.34 19.72
CA LYS A 86 -8.05 12.53 20.76
C LYS A 86 -9.57 12.36 20.52
N ASN A 87 -10.24 13.44 20.12
CA ASN A 87 -11.67 13.49 19.83
C ASN A 87 -12.00 13.75 18.35
N LYS A 88 -11.02 13.64 17.47
CA LYS A 88 -11.16 13.84 16.04
C LYS A 88 -10.70 12.60 15.29
N GLU A 89 -11.24 12.43 14.11
CA GLU A 89 -10.75 11.40 13.19
C GLU A 89 -9.39 11.82 12.63
N PRO A 90 -8.43 10.90 12.56
CA PRO A 90 -7.18 11.11 11.82
C PRO A 90 -7.44 11.49 10.37
N THR A 91 -6.47 12.12 9.72
CA THR A 91 -6.57 12.47 8.30
C THR A 91 -6.83 11.23 7.43
N PHE A 92 -6.21 10.11 7.78
CA PHE A 92 -6.48 8.79 7.19
C PHE A 92 -7.50 8.05 8.07
N SER A 93 -8.74 8.56 8.12
CA SER A 93 -9.76 8.03 9.02
C SER A 93 -10.27 6.68 8.54
N PHE A 94 -9.79 5.64 9.17
CA PHE A 94 -10.33 4.28 9.04
C PHE A 94 -11.15 3.88 10.27
N THR A 95 -11.18 4.72 11.32
CA THR A 95 -11.59 4.38 12.67
C THR A 95 -13.09 4.22 12.91
N LYS A 96 -13.94 4.75 12.02
CA LYS A 96 -15.41 4.65 12.20
C LYS A 96 -16.02 3.27 11.95
N HIS A 97 -15.21 2.31 11.52
CA HIS A 97 -15.73 0.99 11.15
C HIS A 97 -14.97 -0.10 11.87
N SER A 98 -15.50 -0.56 12.99
CA SER A 98 -15.03 -1.76 13.69
C SER A 98 -14.92 -3.00 12.78
N SER A 99 -15.71 -3.03 11.70
CA SER A 99 -15.67 -4.08 10.67
C SER A 99 -14.40 -4.09 9.79
N LEU A 100 -13.58 -3.04 9.86
CA LEU A 100 -12.33 -2.91 9.07
C LEU A 100 -11.09 -3.19 9.92
N LYS A 101 -11.24 -3.38 11.21
CA LYS A 101 -10.14 -3.69 12.12
C LYS A 101 -9.45 -4.98 11.69
N GLY A 102 -8.13 -4.94 11.65
CA GLY A 102 -7.32 -6.08 11.27
C GLY A 102 -7.41 -6.49 9.80
N LYS A 103 -7.96 -5.63 8.92
CA LYS A 103 -8.07 -5.90 7.50
C LYS A 103 -7.12 -5.06 6.69
N ILE A 104 -6.70 -5.60 5.55
CA ILE A 104 -6.07 -4.80 4.50
C ILE A 104 -7.16 -3.95 3.87
N LEU A 105 -7.01 -2.64 4.00
CA LEU A 105 -8.07 -1.68 3.62
C LEU A 105 -7.88 -1.08 2.25
N HIS A 106 -6.64 -0.89 1.87
CA HIS A 106 -6.25 -0.17 0.68
C HIS A 106 -4.78 -0.47 0.38
N TRP A 107 -4.32 -0.04 -0.75
CA TRP A 107 -2.93 -0.17 -1.15
C TRP A 107 -2.51 0.99 -2.04
N ALA A 108 -1.21 1.17 -2.14
CA ALA A 108 -0.60 2.22 -2.92
C ALA A 108 0.14 1.64 -4.12
N ALA A 109 0.12 2.36 -5.22
CA ALA A 109 1.04 2.17 -6.33
C ALA A 109 1.97 3.38 -6.43
N VAL A 110 3.28 3.14 -6.56
CA VAL A 110 4.26 4.19 -6.81
C VAL A 110 4.35 4.42 -8.30
N THR A 111 4.30 5.68 -8.70
CA THR A 111 4.49 6.10 -10.10
C THR A 111 5.97 6.28 -10.41
N PRO A 112 6.37 6.23 -11.69
CA PRO A 112 7.70 6.69 -12.08
C PRO A 112 7.93 8.11 -11.58
N GLN A 113 9.18 8.42 -11.26
CA GLN A 113 9.55 9.70 -10.65
C GLN A 113 9.09 10.89 -11.51
N ASN A 114 8.48 11.89 -10.87
CA ASN A 114 7.93 13.10 -11.48
C ASN A 114 6.75 12.89 -12.46
N GLN A 115 6.14 11.69 -12.48
CA GLN A 115 4.99 11.39 -13.36
C GLN A 115 3.66 11.24 -12.59
N LEU A 116 3.63 11.56 -11.30
CA LEU A 116 2.43 11.35 -10.47
C LEU A 116 1.20 12.07 -11.02
N LEU A 117 1.35 13.32 -11.50
CA LEU A 117 0.21 14.07 -12.03
C LEU A 117 -0.33 13.45 -13.32
N ASP A 118 0.56 13.05 -14.23
CA ASP A 118 0.17 12.41 -15.49
C ASP A 118 -0.63 11.12 -15.22
N TRP A 119 -0.20 10.33 -14.24
CA TRP A 119 -0.90 9.11 -13.85
C TRP A 119 -2.21 9.37 -13.09
N VAL A 120 -2.33 10.47 -12.35
CA VAL A 120 -3.61 10.91 -11.76
C VAL A 120 -4.61 11.24 -12.86
N ASP A 121 -4.17 11.95 -13.90
CA ASP A 121 -5.01 12.28 -15.05
C ASP A 121 -5.42 11.03 -15.83
N GLU A 122 -4.51 10.07 -16.01
CA GLU A 122 -4.79 8.78 -16.65
C GLU A 122 -5.86 7.98 -15.87
N VAL A 123 -5.72 7.89 -14.54
CA VAL A 123 -6.72 7.24 -13.67
C VAL A 123 -8.07 7.93 -13.77
N ASN A 124 -8.09 9.26 -13.68
CA ASN A 124 -9.33 10.04 -13.72
C ASN A 124 -9.99 10.00 -15.10
N GLY A 125 -9.22 9.81 -16.17
CA GLY A 125 -9.71 9.57 -17.53
C GLY A 125 -10.11 8.13 -17.83
N ASN A 126 -9.84 7.18 -16.95
CA ASN A 126 -10.07 5.75 -17.18
C ASN A 126 -11.55 5.42 -17.29
N ALA A 127 -11.96 4.86 -18.44
CA ALA A 127 -13.37 4.57 -18.73
C ALA A 127 -14.00 3.57 -17.75
N ALA A 128 -13.25 2.57 -17.28
CA ALA A 128 -13.75 1.62 -16.28
C ALA A 128 -13.98 2.30 -14.93
N TRP A 129 -13.12 3.26 -14.57
CA TRP A 129 -13.25 4.07 -13.36
C TRP A 129 -14.47 4.98 -13.40
N ILE A 130 -14.61 5.75 -14.50
CA ILE A 130 -15.72 6.69 -14.74
C ILE A 130 -17.06 5.96 -14.78
N SER A 131 -17.15 4.83 -15.50
CA SER A 131 -18.40 4.07 -15.67
C SER A 131 -18.99 3.55 -14.36
N ARG A 132 -18.16 3.41 -13.33
CA ARG A 132 -18.56 3.00 -11.98
C ARG A 132 -18.85 4.17 -11.04
N GLY A 133 -18.58 5.41 -11.47
CA GLY A 133 -18.68 6.56 -10.60
C GLY A 133 -17.73 6.49 -9.40
N TRP A 134 -16.58 5.82 -9.55
CA TRP A 134 -15.58 5.78 -8.49
C TRP A 134 -14.98 7.17 -8.28
N PRO A 135 -14.66 7.54 -7.03
CA PRO A 135 -14.11 8.85 -6.74
C PRO A 135 -12.81 9.11 -7.51
N GLU A 136 -12.71 10.27 -8.13
CA GLU A 136 -11.48 10.74 -8.76
C GLU A 136 -10.34 10.81 -7.75
N LEU A 137 -9.11 10.67 -8.21
CA LEU A 137 -7.93 11.01 -7.45
C LEU A 137 -7.77 12.54 -7.41
N LYS A 138 -7.41 13.09 -6.26
CA LYS A 138 -7.18 14.53 -6.07
C LYS A 138 -5.84 14.96 -6.62
N GLU A 139 -5.68 16.26 -6.76
CA GLU A 139 -4.38 16.89 -6.94
C GLU A 139 -3.36 16.36 -5.92
N PRO A 140 -2.15 16.01 -6.40
CA PRO A 140 -1.09 15.54 -5.52
C PRO A 140 -0.71 16.55 -4.45
N PHE A 141 -0.42 16.05 -3.25
CA PHE A 141 0.06 16.87 -2.14
C PHE A 141 1.22 16.22 -1.40
N GLN A 142 2.06 17.04 -0.81
CA GLN A 142 3.23 16.57 -0.08
C GLN A 142 2.87 16.00 1.28
N MET A 143 3.56 14.94 1.63
CA MET A 143 3.51 14.27 2.92
C MET A 143 4.92 14.13 3.49
N GLU A 144 4.98 14.05 4.81
CA GLU A 144 6.20 13.73 5.53
C GLU A 144 5.94 12.82 6.72
N ARG A 145 6.97 12.10 7.11
CA ARG A 145 6.99 11.27 8.30
C ARG A 145 8.31 11.47 9.05
N LYS A 146 8.24 11.54 10.37
CA LYS A 146 9.41 11.45 11.24
C LYS A 146 9.67 9.99 11.60
N THR A 147 10.87 9.52 11.31
CA THR A 147 11.36 8.21 11.76
C THR A 147 11.71 8.23 13.24
N PRO A 148 11.87 7.07 13.91
CA PRO A 148 12.27 7.02 15.34
C PRO A 148 13.61 7.71 15.63
N ASP A 149 14.54 7.74 14.68
CA ASP A 149 15.82 8.46 14.74
C ASP A 149 15.73 9.92 14.27
N ASN A 150 14.51 10.44 14.17
CA ASN A 150 14.19 11.84 13.85
C ASN A 150 14.59 12.30 12.45
N GLN A 151 14.82 11.39 11.51
CA GLN A 151 14.96 11.74 10.11
C GLN A 151 13.60 12.07 9.50
N THR A 152 13.57 12.92 8.47
CA THR A 152 12.34 13.21 7.74
C THR A 152 12.35 12.46 6.40
N ILE A 153 11.31 11.68 6.16
CA ILE A 153 11.03 11.03 4.90
C ILE A 153 9.88 11.78 4.23
N ASN A 154 10.08 12.16 2.97
CA ASN A 154 9.11 12.93 2.19
C ASN A 154 8.61 12.13 0.98
N TRP A 155 7.36 12.33 0.63
CA TRP A 155 6.74 11.83 -0.59
C TRP A 155 5.59 12.73 -1.00
N THR A 156 5.14 12.57 -2.23
CA THR A 156 3.92 13.19 -2.75
C THR A 156 2.90 12.10 -3.00
N LEU A 157 1.64 12.34 -2.70
CA LEU A 157 0.59 11.35 -2.95
C LEU A 157 -0.70 12.00 -3.43
N SER A 158 -1.48 11.24 -4.17
CA SER A 158 -2.84 11.56 -4.57
C SER A 158 -3.81 10.55 -3.98
N LEU A 159 -4.77 11.04 -3.22
CA LEU A 159 -5.81 10.25 -2.57
C LEU A 159 -7.15 10.42 -3.27
N PRO A 160 -8.04 9.43 -3.18
CA PRO A 160 -9.41 9.58 -3.67
C PRO A 160 -10.12 10.81 -3.07
N ALA A 161 -10.90 11.50 -3.90
CA ALA A 161 -11.65 12.69 -3.50
C ALA A 161 -12.67 12.40 -2.39
N SER A 162 -13.22 11.21 -2.40
CA SER A 162 -14.05 10.70 -1.31
C SER A 162 -13.30 9.65 -0.50
N ARG A 163 -13.37 9.77 0.81
CA ARG A 163 -12.82 8.75 1.71
C ARG A 163 -13.67 7.50 1.77
N ARG A 164 -14.91 7.57 1.28
CA ARG A 164 -15.84 6.43 1.22
C ARG A 164 -16.96 6.68 0.20
N PRO A 165 -17.31 5.69 -0.61
CA PRO A 165 -16.51 4.46 -0.76
C PRO A 165 -15.15 4.74 -1.38
N LEU A 166 -14.14 3.94 -1.03
CA LEU A 166 -12.86 3.95 -1.76
C LEU A 166 -13.08 3.39 -3.17
N PRO A 167 -12.26 3.75 -4.17
CA PRO A 167 -12.34 3.19 -5.51
C PRO A 167 -12.25 1.65 -5.47
N GLY A 168 -13.18 0.99 -6.16
CA GLY A 168 -13.30 -0.47 -6.08
C GLY A 168 -13.49 -1.01 -4.65
N ASN A 169 -13.99 -0.18 -3.71
CA ASN A 169 -14.05 -0.48 -2.27
C ASN A 169 -12.68 -0.80 -1.64
N GLY A 170 -11.62 -0.14 -2.13
CA GLY A 170 -10.24 -0.32 -1.68
C GLY A 170 -9.40 -1.24 -2.56
N LEU A 171 -9.99 -1.88 -3.56
CA LEU A 171 -9.28 -2.78 -4.48
C LEU A 171 -8.46 -2.04 -5.55
N LEU A 172 -8.73 -0.75 -5.77
CA LEU A 172 -7.95 0.09 -6.66
C LEU A 172 -7.02 1.00 -5.84
N PRO A 173 -5.79 1.26 -6.32
CA PRO A 173 -4.80 1.97 -5.53
C PRO A 173 -5.07 3.46 -5.42
N PHE A 174 -4.45 4.09 -4.43
CA PHE A 174 -4.04 5.47 -4.55
C PHE A 174 -2.60 5.54 -5.10
N LEU A 175 -2.22 6.70 -5.60
CA LEU A 175 -0.92 6.87 -6.25
C LEU A 175 0.02 7.74 -5.40
N LEU A 176 1.31 7.43 -5.48
CA LEU A 176 2.34 8.23 -4.82
C LEU A 176 3.64 8.30 -5.65
N ASP A 177 4.48 9.28 -5.32
CA ASP A 177 5.83 9.46 -5.80
C ASP A 177 6.76 9.66 -4.58
N TRP A 178 7.75 8.79 -4.43
CA TRP A 178 8.74 8.87 -3.36
C TRP A 178 9.82 9.91 -3.61
N GLN A 179 9.80 10.58 -4.77
CA GLN A 179 10.82 11.54 -5.16
C GLN A 179 12.23 10.90 -5.06
N ASN A 180 13.14 11.51 -4.30
CA ASN A 180 14.49 11.00 -4.12
C ASN A 180 14.64 9.97 -2.98
N THR A 181 13.57 9.65 -2.27
CA THR A 181 13.60 8.78 -1.06
C THR A 181 14.10 7.37 -1.38
N ILE A 182 13.69 6.84 -2.54
CA ILE A 182 14.11 5.51 -3.00
C ILE A 182 15.62 5.51 -3.31
N ASP A 183 16.09 6.50 -4.08
CA ASP A 183 17.49 6.62 -4.49
C ASP A 183 18.43 6.84 -3.30
N GLN A 184 17.94 7.51 -2.26
CA GLN A 184 18.66 7.71 -1.01
C GLN A 184 18.70 6.46 -0.11
N GLY A 185 18.01 5.38 -0.48
CA GLY A 185 17.94 4.16 0.32
C GLY A 185 17.04 4.28 1.56
N ASN A 186 16.19 5.29 1.60
CA ASN A 186 15.33 5.61 2.77
C ASN A 186 13.87 5.11 2.60
N HIS A 187 13.57 4.44 1.50
CA HIS A 187 12.25 3.86 1.28
C HIS A 187 11.90 2.83 2.36
N PRO A 188 10.67 2.83 2.92
CA PRO A 188 10.29 1.92 4.01
C PRO A 188 10.54 0.45 3.69
N GLY A 189 10.26 0.01 2.48
CA GLY A 189 10.56 -1.36 2.03
C GLY A 189 12.06 -1.68 1.95
N GLN A 190 12.95 -0.66 1.80
CA GLN A 190 14.40 -0.86 1.83
C GLN A 190 14.94 -0.99 3.25
N THR A 191 14.42 -0.19 4.18
CA THR A 191 14.94 -0.04 5.54
C THR A 191 14.29 -0.96 6.57
N SER A 192 13.10 -1.52 6.27
CA SER A 192 12.37 -2.41 7.19
C SER A 192 12.88 -3.86 7.17
N PRO A 193 12.52 -4.67 8.19
CA PRO A 193 12.94 -6.06 8.29
C PRO A 193 12.56 -6.87 7.05
N LYS A 194 13.46 -7.76 6.64
CA LYS A 194 13.34 -8.66 5.49
C LYS A 194 12.96 -10.08 5.96
N GLY A 195 12.60 -10.93 5.01
CA GLY A 195 12.34 -12.35 5.26
C GLY A 195 10.92 -12.79 4.88
N ILE A 196 10.09 -11.86 4.40
CA ILE A 196 8.77 -12.17 3.85
C ILE A 196 8.83 -11.95 2.34
N VAL A 197 8.28 -12.91 1.57
CA VAL A 197 8.16 -12.83 0.11
C VAL A 197 6.69 -12.78 -0.28
N LEU A 198 6.29 -11.76 -1.02
CA LEU A 198 4.95 -11.66 -1.60
C LEU A 198 4.85 -12.55 -2.82
N LYS A 199 4.06 -13.62 -2.74
CA LYS A 199 3.80 -14.55 -3.85
C LYS A 199 2.72 -14.05 -4.78
N SER A 200 1.61 -13.59 -4.20
CA SER A 200 0.48 -13.09 -4.97
C SER A 200 -0.38 -12.11 -4.19
N VAL A 201 -1.09 -11.29 -4.93
CA VAL A 201 -2.17 -10.42 -4.45
C VAL A 201 -3.46 -10.89 -5.09
N THR A 202 -4.44 -11.29 -4.28
CA THR A 202 -5.78 -11.63 -4.76
C THR A 202 -6.75 -10.52 -4.38
N LEU A 203 -7.42 -9.97 -5.38
CA LEU A 203 -8.39 -8.88 -5.27
C LEU A 203 -9.77 -9.45 -5.61
N ARG A 204 -10.66 -9.52 -4.62
CA ARG A 204 -12.00 -10.09 -4.76
C ARG A 204 -13.08 -9.04 -4.61
N HIS A 205 -14.00 -8.97 -5.58
CA HIS A 205 -15.19 -8.13 -5.47
C HIS A 205 -16.46 -8.90 -5.83
N PRO A 206 -17.54 -8.82 -5.04
CA PRO A 206 -18.75 -9.62 -5.29
C PRO A 206 -19.46 -9.28 -6.60
N LYS A 207 -19.36 -8.04 -7.08
CA LYS A 207 -20.14 -7.54 -8.23
C LYS A 207 -19.30 -6.91 -9.34
N PHE A 208 -18.20 -6.22 -9.01
CA PHE A 208 -17.49 -5.34 -9.95
C PHE A 208 -16.06 -5.80 -10.24
N TRP A 209 -15.75 -7.08 -10.02
CA TRP A 209 -14.41 -7.61 -10.22
C TRP A 209 -13.89 -7.43 -11.67
N GLU A 210 -14.76 -7.53 -12.67
CA GLU A 210 -14.37 -7.27 -14.08
C GLU A 210 -13.96 -5.81 -14.31
N ASN A 211 -14.68 -4.86 -13.69
CA ASN A 211 -14.31 -3.45 -13.78
C ASN A 211 -13.01 -3.15 -13.03
N VAL A 212 -12.79 -3.77 -11.86
CA VAL A 212 -11.53 -3.69 -11.12
C VAL A 212 -10.40 -4.24 -11.99
N LYS A 213 -10.60 -5.42 -12.60
CA LYS A 213 -9.63 -6.04 -13.50
C LYS A 213 -9.28 -5.12 -14.66
N THR A 214 -10.30 -4.58 -15.37
CA THR A 214 -10.08 -3.67 -16.50
C THR A 214 -9.34 -2.39 -16.08
N ALA A 215 -9.70 -1.81 -14.93
CA ALA A 215 -9.03 -0.60 -14.45
C ALA A 215 -7.55 -0.85 -14.12
N LEU A 216 -7.22 -1.99 -13.51
CA LEU A 216 -5.84 -2.38 -13.19
C LEU A 216 -5.04 -2.73 -14.44
N ASP A 217 -5.67 -3.38 -15.44
CA ASP A 217 -5.04 -3.71 -16.71
C ASP A 217 -4.60 -2.43 -17.45
N ASN A 218 -5.48 -1.44 -17.52
CA ASN A 218 -5.20 -0.14 -18.12
C ASN A 218 -4.04 0.62 -17.44
N LEU A 219 -3.79 0.34 -16.15
CA LEU A 219 -2.66 0.91 -15.40
C LEU A 219 -1.39 0.04 -15.48
N GLY A 220 -1.43 -1.08 -16.21
CA GLY A 220 -0.31 -2.02 -16.29
C GLY A 220 -0.05 -2.81 -15.00
N LEU A 221 -1.02 -2.83 -14.06
CA LEU A 221 -0.86 -3.42 -12.73
C LEU A 221 -1.21 -4.91 -12.66
N LEU A 222 -1.66 -5.54 -13.76
CA LEU A 222 -1.96 -6.97 -13.80
C LEU A 222 -0.78 -7.84 -14.25
N SER A 223 0.12 -7.29 -15.07
CA SER A 223 1.26 -8.05 -15.60
C SER A 223 2.46 -7.97 -14.65
N PRO A 224 3.05 -9.10 -14.23
CA PRO A 224 4.27 -9.10 -13.41
C PRO A 224 5.45 -8.36 -14.05
N GLU A 225 5.51 -8.29 -15.37
CA GLU A 225 6.56 -7.59 -16.12
C GLU A 225 6.48 -6.07 -15.95
N THR A 226 5.30 -5.54 -15.65
CA THR A 226 5.05 -4.09 -15.56
C THR A 226 4.72 -3.60 -14.15
N ASN A 227 4.35 -4.49 -13.23
CA ASN A 227 3.82 -4.12 -11.90
C ASN A 227 4.80 -4.32 -10.73
N GLY A 228 6.07 -4.61 -11.01
CA GLY A 228 7.06 -4.90 -9.95
C GLY A 228 7.23 -6.39 -9.64
N GLY A 229 6.79 -7.28 -10.52
CA GLY A 229 6.98 -8.73 -10.39
C GLY A 229 5.93 -9.39 -9.48
N VAL A 230 4.78 -8.76 -9.26
CA VAL A 230 3.71 -9.27 -8.41
C VAL A 230 2.72 -10.09 -9.22
N ASN A 231 2.41 -11.31 -8.78
CA ASN A 231 1.32 -12.09 -9.36
C ASN A 231 -0.03 -11.58 -8.85
N VAL A 232 -0.86 -11.04 -9.73
CA VAL A 232 -2.15 -10.43 -9.39
C VAL A 232 -3.30 -11.31 -9.91
N ILE A 233 -4.20 -11.65 -9.01
CA ILE A 233 -5.42 -12.41 -9.28
C ILE A 233 -6.61 -11.50 -8.99
N VAL A 234 -7.47 -11.27 -9.98
CA VAL A 234 -8.73 -10.52 -9.80
C VAL A 234 -9.89 -11.44 -10.12
N GLU A 235 -10.75 -11.67 -9.13
CA GLU A 235 -11.82 -12.64 -9.25
C GLU A 235 -13.10 -12.23 -8.52
N GLN A 236 -14.21 -12.90 -8.83
CA GLN A 236 -15.45 -12.70 -8.12
C GLN A 236 -15.33 -13.22 -6.68
N SER A 237 -15.73 -12.39 -5.71
CA SER A 237 -15.80 -12.81 -4.31
C SER A 237 -16.95 -13.80 -4.09
N PRO A 238 -16.73 -14.90 -3.37
CA PRO A 238 -17.82 -15.75 -2.87
C PRO A 238 -18.54 -15.09 -1.68
N LEU A 239 -17.95 -14.06 -1.09
CA LEU A 239 -18.51 -13.30 0.03
C LEU A 239 -19.23 -12.06 -0.49
N GLU A 240 -20.08 -11.46 0.35
CA GLU A 240 -20.78 -10.20 0.02
C GLU A 240 -19.88 -8.96 0.11
N ALA A 241 -18.66 -9.09 0.62
CA ALA A 241 -17.71 -8.00 0.80
C ALA A 241 -16.49 -8.15 -0.11
N PRO A 242 -15.87 -7.04 -0.54
CA PRO A 242 -14.58 -7.06 -1.21
C PRO A 242 -13.46 -7.44 -0.25
N GLU A 243 -12.42 -8.07 -0.79
CA GLU A 243 -11.25 -8.52 -0.04
C GLU A 243 -9.95 -8.28 -0.81
N ILE A 244 -8.90 -7.95 -0.06
CA ILE A 244 -7.51 -7.98 -0.51
C ILE A 244 -6.82 -9.10 0.26
N ILE A 245 -6.25 -10.07 -0.43
CA ILE A 245 -5.55 -11.21 0.19
C ILE A 245 -4.10 -11.20 -0.31
N LEU A 246 -3.16 -11.19 0.62
CA LEU A 246 -1.73 -11.35 0.34
C LEU A 246 -1.33 -12.79 0.65
N THR A 247 -0.84 -13.52 -0.34
CA THR A 247 -0.20 -14.83 -0.12
C THR A 247 1.30 -14.61 0.04
N LEU A 248 1.84 -15.00 1.17
CA LEU A 248 3.21 -14.73 1.58
C LEU A 248 3.98 -16.02 1.85
N THR A 249 5.23 -16.08 1.42
CA THR A 249 6.20 -17.06 1.93
C THR A 249 6.97 -16.39 3.06
N THR A 250 7.03 -17.07 4.20
CA THR A 250 7.63 -16.54 5.43
C THR A 250 8.54 -17.57 6.10
N PRO A 251 9.37 -17.20 7.08
CA PRO A 251 10.13 -18.17 7.90
C PRO A 251 9.27 -19.26 8.57
N LYS A 252 7.98 -19.01 8.78
CA LYS A 252 7.03 -19.96 9.38
C LYS A 252 6.23 -20.77 8.34
N GLY A 253 6.54 -20.62 7.07
CA GLY A 253 5.83 -21.27 5.97
C GLY A 253 4.99 -20.28 5.15
N GLU A 254 4.08 -20.82 4.34
CA GLU A 254 3.16 -20.04 3.54
C GLU A 254 1.97 -19.58 4.41
N VAL A 255 1.64 -18.29 4.33
CA VAL A 255 0.53 -17.69 5.06
C VAL A 255 -0.27 -16.77 4.15
N GLU A 256 -1.56 -16.61 4.44
CA GLU A 256 -2.42 -15.63 3.81
C GLU A 256 -2.80 -14.54 4.83
N ILE A 257 -2.74 -13.28 4.39
CA ILE A 257 -3.19 -12.13 5.17
C ILE A 257 -4.26 -11.39 4.37
N SER A 258 -5.49 -11.45 4.84
CA SER A 258 -6.59 -10.56 4.44
C SER A 258 -7.09 -9.77 5.65
N GLN A 259 -7.01 -10.43 6.80
CA GLN A 259 -7.33 -9.90 8.13
C GLN A 259 -6.50 -10.66 9.17
N TYR A 260 -6.35 -10.10 10.37
CA TYR A 260 -5.75 -10.77 11.53
C TYR A 260 -6.66 -10.72 12.75
#